data_76ba17628cdceaf809d7833a982845f9
#
_entry.id   76ba17628cdceaf809d7833a982845f9
#
_cell.length_a   1.000
_cell.length_b   1.000
_cell.length_c   1.000
_cell.angle_alpha   90.00
_cell.angle_beta   90.00
_cell.angle_gamma   90.00
#
_symmetry.space_group_name_H-M   'P 1'
#
loop_
_entity.id
_entity.type
_entity.pdbx_description
1 polymer ?
#
loop_
_entity_poly.entity_id
_entity_poly.type
_entity_poly.pdbx_seq_one_letter_code
_entity_poly.pdbx_strand_id
1 'polypeptide(L)'
;MKTKDRLSELIAEGEHQQQDFKYEISSVSKIAHSVSAFANTEGGRLLVGVRDNGTIAGVRSDEEIYMIDAAAHTGCRPEVDCTWETVKAEGHTVLIATIPASDHRPVMAREEDGRWRAYVRIADENIVASPVHLVLWQSEQHADGTLLRFTEQQSAALDLLAKEGEAGLTLNQFCRRVTLSRKNAIRLLADLVRFFLVKMEYRGQQFRFVTTGEEISGIVVRGHQLGRRLGYPTANMSVEGHADALPGRGVYAAIATLPDARRFPAMVNIGYRPTVDQEHRLSVEAHLIGFSGDLYGQRLSLRFIDRIRDERKMESLDDLKAQLARDLQAVRACAQLKPLIVNC
;
A
#
# COMPACT_ATOMS: atom_id res chain seq x y z
N MET A 1 -12.59 30.35 2.72
CA MET A 1 -11.19 30.43 3.19
C MET A 1 -10.42 31.27 2.18
N LYS A 2 -9.72 32.33 2.57
CA LYS A 2 -8.99 33.16 1.61
C LYS A 2 -7.77 32.37 1.13
N THR A 3 -7.42 32.44 -0.15
CA THR A 3 -6.31 31.69 -0.79
C THR A 3 -4.97 31.89 -0.07
N LYS A 4 -4.79 33.02 0.61
CA LYS A 4 -3.61 33.33 1.41
C LYS A 4 -3.53 32.51 2.70
N ASP A 5 -4.66 32.25 3.35
CA ASP A 5 -4.71 31.44 4.58
C ASP A 5 -4.35 29.98 4.25
N ARG A 6 -4.80 29.48 3.10
CA ARG A 6 -4.45 28.14 2.60
C ARG A 6 -2.95 27.96 2.34
N LEU A 7 -2.28 28.94 1.70
CA LEU A 7 -0.83 28.84 1.47
C LEU A 7 -0.05 28.80 2.79
N SER A 8 -0.44 29.62 3.78
CA SER A 8 0.20 29.63 5.09
C SER A 8 0.02 28.31 5.83
N GLU A 9 -1.16 27.65 5.70
CA GLU A 9 -1.40 26.31 6.23
C GLU A 9 -0.51 25.27 5.56
N LEU A 10 -0.41 25.27 4.21
CA LEU A 10 0.45 24.36 3.46
C LEU A 10 1.93 24.51 3.84
N ILE A 11 2.42 25.74 4.00
CA ILE A 11 3.80 25.98 4.42
C ILE A 11 4.03 25.49 5.85
N ALA A 12 3.05 25.65 6.74
CA ALA A 12 3.13 25.18 8.12
C ALA A 12 3.15 23.65 8.24
N GLU A 13 2.55 22.91 7.28
CA GLU A 13 2.64 21.44 7.20
C GLU A 13 4.09 20.97 6.96
N GLY A 14 4.92 21.77 6.31
CA GLY A 14 6.30 21.39 5.93
C GLY A 14 6.36 20.40 4.77
N GLU A 15 7.56 19.87 4.50
CA GLU A 15 7.76 18.79 3.53
C GLU A 15 7.37 17.44 4.13
N HIS A 16 6.68 16.63 3.34
CA HIS A 16 6.23 15.30 3.76
C HIS A 16 5.88 14.42 2.55
N GLN A 17 5.27 13.27 2.79
CA GLN A 17 4.91 12.27 1.77
C GLN A 17 4.17 12.84 0.55
N GLN A 18 3.34 13.87 0.73
CA GLN A 18 2.52 14.47 -0.32
C GLN A 18 2.83 15.95 -0.56
N GLN A 19 3.94 16.48 -0.04
CA GLN A 19 4.33 17.87 -0.22
C GLN A 19 5.85 18.03 -0.28
N ASP A 20 6.30 18.88 -1.21
CA ASP A 20 7.72 19.19 -1.40
C ASP A 20 7.91 20.69 -1.70
N PHE A 21 8.95 21.31 -1.17
CA PHE A 21 9.28 22.71 -1.41
C PHE A 21 10.40 22.83 -2.44
N LYS A 22 10.30 23.82 -3.30
CA LYS A 22 11.37 24.16 -4.25
C LYS A 22 11.55 25.66 -4.27
N TYR A 23 12.75 26.09 -3.85
CA TYR A 23 13.13 27.49 -3.89
C TYR A 23 13.08 28.04 -5.33
N GLU A 24 13.64 27.27 -6.28
CA GLU A 24 13.63 27.54 -7.72
C GLU A 24 13.71 26.21 -8.51
N ILE A 25 13.30 26.24 -9.75
CA ILE A 25 13.45 25.09 -10.66
C ILE A 25 14.68 25.32 -11.53
N SER A 26 15.72 24.51 -11.34
CA SER A 26 16.97 24.60 -12.11
C SER A 26 17.15 23.48 -13.14
N SER A 27 16.34 22.43 -13.08
CA SER A 27 16.45 21.26 -13.97
C SER A 27 15.11 20.55 -14.15
N VAL A 28 14.71 20.37 -15.40
CA VAL A 28 13.52 19.57 -15.78
C VAL A 28 13.65 18.14 -15.28
N SER A 29 14.85 17.54 -15.36
CA SER A 29 15.06 16.16 -14.88
C SER A 29 14.80 16.02 -13.39
N LYS A 30 15.25 16.96 -12.55
CA LYS A 30 15.01 16.93 -11.10
C LYS A 30 13.52 17.05 -10.77
N ILE A 31 12.79 17.88 -11.51
CA ILE A 31 11.32 17.97 -11.34
C ILE A 31 10.64 16.69 -11.83
N ALA A 32 11.11 16.09 -12.92
CA ALA A 32 10.58 14.80 -13.39
C ALA A 32 10.75 13.69 -12.33
N HIS A 33 11.83 13.71 -11.52
CA HIS A 33 11.97 12.80 -10.38
C HIS A 33 10.85 13.00 -9.34
N SER A 34 10.53 14.25 -9.00
CA SER A 34 9.44 14.57 -8.06
C SER A 34 8.08 14.18 -8.64
N VAL A 35 7.84 14.50 -9.92
CA VAL A 35 6.60 14.10 -10.61
C VAL A 35 6.44 12.57 -10.61
N SER A 36 7.50 11.84 -11.00
CA SER A 36 7.50 10.37 -10.96
C SER A 36 7.25 9.84 -9.55
N ALA A 37 7.93 10.40 -8.55
CA ALA A 37 7.81 9.94 -7.16
C ALA A 37 6.39 10.13 -6.63
N PHE A 38 5.76 11.29 -6.83
CA PHE A 38 4.39 11.54 -6.43
C PHE A 38 3.39 10.69 -7.21
N ALA A 39 3.53 10.61 -8.54
CA ALA A 39 2.62 9.85 -9.39
C ALA A 39 2.66 8.34 -9.09
N ASN A 40 3.81 7.80 -8.70
CA ASN A 40 3.97 6.40 -8.31
C ASN A 40 3.53 6.08 -6.88
N THR A 41 3.21 7.10 -6.07
CA THR A 41 2.74 6.94 -4.69
C THR A 41 1.31 7.45 -4.52
N GLU A 42 1.09 8.42 -3.68
CA GLU A 42 -0.24 8.92 -3.31
C GLU A 42 -0.59 10.25 -4.00
N GLY A 43 0.21 10.66 -4.99
CA GLY A 43 0.16 12.01 -5.50
C GLY A 43 0.78 13.01 -4.53
N GLY A 44 0.68 14.29 -4.85
CA GLY A 44 1.23 15.33 -3.99
C GLY A 44 1.29 16.69 -4.66
N ARG A 45 2.02 17.60 -4.04
CA ARG A 45 2.17 18.98 -4.52
C ARG A 45 3.60 19.50 -4.37
N LEU A 46 3.99 20.34 -5.32
CA LEU A 46 5.22 21.11 -5.26
C LEU A 46 4.86 22.57 -4.98
N LEU A 47 5.44 23.15 -3.94
CA LEU A 47 5.37 24.58 -3.66
C LEU A 47 6.65 25.23 -4.17
N VAL A 48 6.57 25.89 -5.34
CA VAL A 48 7.74 26.54 -5.96
C VAL A 48 7.78 28.01 -5.57
N GLY A 49 8.96 28.50 -5.18
CA GLY A 49 9.17 29.80 -4.57
C GLY A 49 9.13 29.75 -3.03
N VAL A 50 9.25 28.56 -2.44
CA VAL A 50 9.32 28.34 -1.00
C VAL A 50 10.64 27.62 -0.68
N ARG A 51 11.33 28.08 0.36
CA ARG A 51 12.55 27.43 0.88
C ARG A 51 12.20 26.29 1.82
N ASP A 52 13.10 25.36 2.05
CA ASP A 52 12.94 24.21 2.97
C ASP A 52 12.55 24.64 4.40
N ASN A 53 12.94 25.86 4.83
CA ASN A 53 12.55 26.43 6.12
C ASN A 53 11.17 27.12 6.12
N GLY A 54 10.41 27.03 5.03
CA GLY A 54 9.09 27.64 4.87
C GLY A 54 9.13 29.13 4.47
N THR A 55 10.30 29.76 4.28
CA THR A 55 10.38 31.16 3.87
C THR A 55 9.94 31.35 2.42
N ILE A 56 9.00 32.27 2.19
CA ILE A 56 8.52 32.62 0.85
C ILE A 56 9.58 33.45 0.15
N ALA A 57 10.11 32.96 -0.97
CA ALA A 57 11.05 33.66 -1.85
C ALA A 57 10.40 34.10 -3.15
N GLY A 58 9.31 33.44 -3.57
CA GLY A 58 8.58 33.65 -4.80
C GLY A 58 9.24 33.07 -6.05
N VAL A 59 8.43 32.82 -7.06
CA VAL A 59 8.91 32.46 -8.40
C VAL A 59 9.40 33.70 -9.14
N ARG A 60 10.41 33.55 -9.99
CA ARG A 60 11.05 34.64 -10.73
C ARG A 60 10.39 34.95 -12.06
N SER A 61 9.80 33.95 -12.71
CA SER A 61 9.21 34.06 -14.02
C SER A 61 8.15 32.96 -14.24
N ASP A 62 7.44 33.03 -15.37
CA ASP A 62 6.53 31.97 -15.82
C ASP A 62 7.31 30.75 -16.37
N GLU A 63 8.64 30.81 -16.41
CA GLU A 63 9.51 29.73 -16.91
C GLU A 63 9.42 28.49 -16.04
N GLU A 64 9.22 28.67 -14.71
CA GLU A 64 9.02 27.55 -13.77
C GLU A 64 7.79 26.70 -14.15
N ILE A 65 6.72 27.33 -14.64
CA ILE A 65 5.52 26.63 -15.12
C ILE A 65 5.88 25.75 -16.33
N TYR A 66 6.59 26.30 -17.30
CA TYR A 66 7.02 25.55 -18.49
C TYR A 66 7.95 24.40 -18.13
N MET A 67 8.80 24.57 -17.12
CA MET A 67 9.69 23.49 -16.67
C MET A 67 8.92 22.35 -16.00
N ILE A 68 7.88 22.64 -15.23
CA ILE A 68 7.00 21.61 -14.63
C ILE A 68 6.24 20.88 -15.74
N ASP A 69 5.66 21.62 -16.69
CA ASP A 69 4.95 21.05 -17.83
C ASP A 69 5.86 20.15 -18.66
N ALA A 70 7.06 20.62 -18.98
CA ALA A 70 8.07 19.82 -19.67
C ALA A 70 8.46 18.56 -18.89
N ALA A 71 8.60 18.66 -17.56
CA ALA A 71 8.91 17.53 -16.71
C ALA A 71 7.79 16.48 -16.72
N ALA A 72 6.53 16.93 -16.68
CA ALA A 72 5.36 16.07 -16.66
C ALA A 72 5.11 15.37 -18.01
N HIS A 73 5.23 16.09 -19.13
CA HIS A 73 4.87 15.59 -20.46
C HIS A 73 6.06 14.96 -21.21
N THR A 74 7.24 15.56 -21.17
CA THR A 74 8.41 15.04 -21.90
C THR A 74 9.44 14.37 -21.02
N GLY A 75 9.47 14.73 -19.74
CA GLY A 75 10.35 14.18 -18.71
C GLY A 75 9.81 12.92 -18.06
N CYS A 76 8.51 12.62 -18.19
CA CYS A 76 7.87 11.43 -17.62
C CYS A 76 7.27 10.52 -18.69
N ARG A 77 7.18 9.21 -18.38
CA ARG A 77 6.48 8.18 -19.15
C ARG A 77 5.78 7.18 -18.23
N PRO A 78 4.44 6.98 -18.36
CA PRO A 78 3.52 7.82 -19.16
C PRO A 78 3.57 9.27 -18.71
N GLU A 79 3.02 10.16 -19.55
CA GLU A 79 2.83 11.57 -19.21
C GLU A 79 1.93 11.72 -18.00
N VAL A 80 2.10 12.80 -17.24
CA VAL A 80 1.34 13.06 -16.01
C VAL A 80 0.62 14.39 -16.14
N ASP A 81 -0.71 14.38 -16.02
CA ASP A 81 -1.55 15.57 -16.08
C ASP A 81 -1.46 16.35 -14.76
N CYS A 82 -0.45 17.21 -14.66
CA CYS A 82 -0.28 18.10 -13.51
C CYS A 82 -1.18 19.32 -13.64
N THR A 83 -1.70 19.82 -12.53
CA THR A 83 -2.41 21.10 -12.47
C THR A 83 -1.62 22.09 -11.62
N TRP A 84 -1.77 23.39 -11.88
CA TRP A 84 -1.07 24.42 -11.10
C TRP A 84 -1.94 25.63 -10.84
N GLU A 85 -1.65 26.30 -9.77
CA GLU A 85 -2.22 27.59 -9.38
C GLU A 85 -1.13 28.51 -8.85
N THR A 86 -1.31 29.83 -9.02
CA THR A 86 -0.41 30.82 -8.45
C THR A 86 -1.08 31.54 -7.28
N VAL A 87 -0.33 31.74 -6.20
CA VAL A 87 -0.81 32.42 -5.00
C VAL A 87 0.13 33.59 -4.67
N LYS A 88 -0.45 34.78 -4.47
CA LYS A 88 0.31 35.96 -4.03
C LYS A 88 0.31 36.06 -2.51
N ALA A 89 1.50 36.06 -1.90
CA ALA A 89 1.71 36.21 -0.46
C ALA A 89 2.99 37.02 -0.20
N GLU A 90 2.95 37.93 0.76
CA GLU A 90 4.08 38.75 1.19
C GLU A 90 4.77 39.54 0.04
N GLY A 91 4.01 39.92 -0.98
CA GLY A 91 4.57 40.61 -2.16
C GLY A 91 5.23 39.69 -3.19
N HIS A 92 5.26 38.39 -2.95
CA HIS A 92 5.82 37.35 -3.81
C HIS A 92 4.72 36.49 -4.43
N THR A 93 5.04 35.84 -5.54
CA THR A 93 4.17 34.84 -6.18
C THR A 93 4.73 33.45 -5.88
N VAL A 94 3.91 32.55 -5.34
CA VAL A 94 4.22 31.12 -5.14
C VAL A 94 3.43 30.32 -6.14
N LEU A 95 4.07 29.35 -6.80
CA LEU A 95 3.43 28.39 -7.70
C LEU A 95 3.18 27.10 -6.96
N ILE A 96 1.95 26.62 -6.95
CA ILE A 96 1.56 25.34 -6.39
C ILE A 96 1.20 24.41 -7.54
N ALA A 97 2.03 23.40 -7.78
CA ALA A 97 1.76 22.34 -8.75
C ALA A 97 1.24 21.10 -8.02
N THR A 98 0.09 20.58 -8.47
CA THR A 98 -0.53 19.36 -7.95
C THR A 98 -0.31 18.23 -8.94
N ILE A 99 0.28 17.14 -8.46
CA ILE A 99 0.60 15.92 -9.19
C ILE A 99 -0.35 14.82 -8.73
N PRO A 100 -1.21 14.27 -9.59
CA PRO A 100 -2.10 13.17 -9.23
C PRO A 100 -1.32 11.86 -9.04
N ALA A 101 -1.84 10.96 -8.20
CA ALA A 101 -1.42 9.57 -8.23
C ALA A 101 -1.82 8.95 -9.58
N SER A 102 -0.92 8.19 -10.19
CA SER A 102 -1.17 7.57 -11.50
C SER A 102 -1.84 6.20 -11.36
N ASP A 103 -2.88 5.97 -12.16
CA ASP A 103 -3.47 4.63 -12.34
C ASP A 103 -2.61 3.74 -13.26
N HIS A 104 -1.64 4.34 -13.98
CA HIS A 104 -0.77 3.67 -14.95
C HIS A 104 0.69 3.67 -14.47
N ARG A 105 0.96 2.97 -13.37
CA ARG A 105 2.32 2.80 -12.84
C ARG A 105 3.08 1.67 -13.56
N PRO A 106 4.42 1.77 -13.73
CA PRO A 106 5.29 2.84 -13.23
C PRO A 106 5.31 4.09 -14.13
N VAL A 107 5.28 5.26 -13.53
CA VAL A 107 5.66 6.52 -14.18
C VAL A 107 7.18 6.64 -14.10
N MET A 108 7.84 6.64 -15.25
CA MET A 108 9.31 6.72 -15.35
C MET A 108 9.73 8.18 -15.57
N ALA A 109 10.76 8.63 -14.89
CA ALA A 109 11.40 9.92 -15.14
C ALA A 109 12.65 9.75 -16.00
N ARG A 110 12.90 10.73 -16.87
CA ARG A 110 14.08 10.76 -17.75
C ARG A 110 15.24 11.41 -17.01
N GLU A 111 16.35 10.66 -16.88
CA GLU A 111 17.60 11.14 -16.35
C GLU A 111 18.33 12.06 -17.32
N GLU A 112 19.29 12.84 -16.83
CA GLU A 112 20.15 13.69 -17.66
C GLU A 112 20.97 12.89 -18.68
N ASP A 113 21.31 11.64 -18.37
CA ASP A 113 22.01 10.71 -19.27
C ASP A 113 21.07 10.00 -20.26
N GLY A 114 19.79 10.36 -20.29
CA GLY A 114 18.76 9.82 -21.15
C GLY A 114 18.15 8.49 -20.70
N ARG A 115 18.62 7.90 -19.61
CA ARG A 115 18.01 6.69 -19.03
C ARG A 115 16.69 7.02 -18.37
N TRP A 116 15.83 6.00 -18.22
CA TRP A 116 14.54 6.10 -17.57
C TRP A 116 14.55 5.37 -16.25
N ARG A 117 14.13 6.03 -15.17
CA ARG A 117 13.99 5.45 -13.84
C ARG A 117 12.66 5.83 -13.21
N ALA A 118 12.09 4.91 -12.45
CA ALA A 118 10.93 5.19 -11.61
C ALA A 118 11.40 5.64 -10.22
N TYR A 119 10.66 6.57 -9.65
CA TYR A 119 10.88 7.07 -8.29
C TYR A 119 9.65 6.79 -7.42
N VAL A 120 9.87 6.67 -6.12
CA VAL A 120 8.83 6.61 -5.08
C VAL A 120 9.09 7.72 -4.07
N ARG A 121 8.03 8.31 -3.55
CA ARG A 121 8.12 9.26 -2.44
C ARG A 121 8.14 8.50 -1.13
N ILE A 122 9.12 8.74 -0.27
CA ILE A 122 9.22 8.17 1.07
C ILE A 122 9.53 9.32 2.01
N ALA A 123 8.59 9.67 2.87
CA ALA A 123 8.62 10.87 3.70
C ALA A 123 8.82 12.12 2.82
N ASP A 124 9.96 12.78 2.92
CA ASP A 124 10.35 13.99 2.18
C ASP A 124 11.39 13.71 1.07
N GLU A 125 11.70 12.45 0.76
CA GLU A 125 12.71 12.07 -0.22
C GLU A 125 12.12 11.39 -1.48
N ASN A 126 12.72 11.68 -2.64
CA ASN A 126 12.45 10.99 -3.90
C ASN A 126 13.47 9.87 -4.10
N ILE A 127 13.07 8.63 -3.90
CA ILE A 127 13.93 7.45 -3.90
C ILE A 127 13.73 6.66 -5.20
N VAL A 128 14.83 6.18 -5.80
CA VAL A 128 14.76 5.29 -6.96
C VAL A 128 14.01 4.01 -6.58
N ALA A 129 12.98 3.68 -7.33
CA ALA A 129 12.16 2.49 -7.09
C ALA A 129 13.00 1.21 -7.19
N SER A 130 12.77 0.27 -6.27
CA SER A 130 13.35 -1.07 -6.34
C SER A 130 12.85 -1.82 -7.58
N PRO A 131 13.62 -2.73 -8.17
CA PRO A 131 13.11 -3.64 -9.21
C PRO A 131 11.85 -4.42 -8.80
N VAL A 132 11.64 -4.64 -7.52
CA VAL A 132 10.43 -5.28 -6.98
C VAL A 132 9.20 -4.39 -7.17
N HIS A 133 9.30 -3.05 -6.95
CA HIS A 133 8.22 -2.11 -7.26
C HIS A 133 7.77 -2.20 -8.72
N LEU A 134 8.72 -2.29 -9.66
CA LEU A 134 8.41 -2.36 -11.10
C LEU A 134 7.58 -3.60 -11.43
N VAL A 135 7.92 -4.76 -10.83
CA VAL A 135 7.16 -6.01 -11.01
C VAL A 135 5.78 -5.92 -10.36
N LEU A 136 5.66 -5.30 -9.18
CA LEU A 136 4.39 -5.09 -8.49
C LEU A 136 3.44 -4.26 -9.35
N TRP A 137 3.86 -3.09 -9.81
CA TRP A 137 3.02 -2.21 -10.64
C TRP A 137 2.61 -2.85 -11.98
N GLN A 138 3.51 -3.63 -12.61
CA GLN A 138 3.18 -4.39 -13.81
C GLN A 138 2.12 -5.47 -13.53
N SER A 139 2.14 -6.08 -12.34
CA SER A 139 1.17 -7.10 -11.97
C SER A 139 -0.20 -6.53 -11.57
N GLU A 140 -0.26 -5.29 -11.10
CA GLU A 140 -1.52 -4.58 -10.79
C GLU A 140 -2.39 -4.38 -12.04
N GLN A 141 -1.77 -4.20 -13.21
CA GLN A 141 -2.46 -4.03 -14.48
C GLN A 141 -3.09 -5.34 -15.02
N HIS A 142 -2.72 -6.50 -14.45
CA HIS A 142 -3.17 -7.83 -14.90
C HIS A 142 -3.85 -8.59 -13.76
N ALA A 143 -4.72 -7.92 -13.01
CA ALA A 143 -5.40 -8.48 -11.84
C ALA A 143 -6.50 -9.49 -12.23
N ASP A 144 -6.14 -10.57 -12.89
CA ASP A 144 -6.93 -11.80 -12.89
C ASP A 144 -6.60 -12.56 -11.61
N GLY A 145 -7.65 -12.85 -10.81
CA GLY A 145 -7.51 -13.48 -9.50
C GLY A 145 -6.76 -14.80 -9.56
N THR A 146 -5.46 -14.74 -9.33
CA THR A 146 -4.58 -15.90 -9.33
C THR A 146 -4.63 -16.56 -7.96
N LEU A 147 -5.16 -17.78 -7.89
CA LEU A 147 -5.02 -18.66 -6.73
C LEU A 147 -3.53 -19.01 -6.57
N LEU A 148 -2.90 -18.48 -5.53
CA LEU A 148 -1.56 -18.90 -5.17
C LEU A 148 -1.59 -20.29 -4.51
N ARG A 149 -0.94 -21.23 -5.17
CA ARG A 149 -0.42 -22.39 -4.46
C ARG A 149 0.98 -22.04 -3.98
N PHE A 150 1.14 -21.98 -2.66
CA PHE A 150 2.46 -21.82 -2.07
C PHE A 150 3.39 -22.91 -2.56
N THR A 151 4.43 -22.53 -3.27
CA THR A 151 5.49 -23.43 -3.69
C THR A 151 6.48 -23.64 -2.53
N GLU A 152 7.22 -24.73 -2.53
CA GLU A 152 8.32 -24.96 -1.58
C GLU A 152 9.32 -23.80 -1.57
N GLN A 153 9.55 -23.17 -2.74
CA GLN A 153 10.43 -22.01 -2.88
C GLN A 153 9.89 -20.77 -2.14
N GLN A 154 8.58 -20.55 -2.17
CA GLN A 154 7.93 -19.42 -1.46
C GLN A 154 8.00 -19.65 0.06
N SER A 155 7.75 -20.88 0.51
CA SER A 155 7.89 -21.23 1.92
C SER A 155 9.32 -21.07 2.42
N ALA A 156 10.30 -21.59 1.67
CA ALA A 156 11.70 -21.44 2.02
C ALA A 156 12.17 -19.97 2.05
N ALA A 157 11.65 -19.13 1.14
CA ALA A 157 11.94 -17.70 1.14
C ALA A 157 11.35 -16.98 2.35
N LEU A 158 10.13 -17.32 2.76
CA LEU A 158 9.51 -16.78 3.98
C LEU A 158 10.26 -17.21 5.24
N ASP A 159 10.65 -18.51 5.34
CA ASP A 159 11.44 -19.01 6.46
C ASP A 159 12.81 -18.30 6.53
N LEU A 160 13.43 -18.04 5.39
CA LEU A 160 14.68 -17.29 5.32
C LEU A 160 14.49 -15.86 5.85
N LEU A 161 13.46 -15.15 5.39
CA LEU A 161 13.16 -13.78 5.84
C LEU A 161 12.74 -13.72 7.31
N ALA A 162 11.96 -14.70 7.77
CA ALA A 162 11.54 -14.80 9.17
C ALA A 162 12.73 -14.98 10.14
N LYS A 163 13.77 -15.74 9.74
CA LYS A 163 15.01 -15.89 10.51
C LYS A 163 15.78 -14.58 10.68
N GLU A 164 15.69 -13.67 9.72
CA GLU A 164 16.35 -12.36 9.79
C GLU A 164 15.56 -11.35 10.65
N GLY A 165 14.30 -11.67 10.98
CA GLY A 165 13.43 -10.85 11.81
C GLY A 165 13.29 -9.42 11.29
N GLU A 166 13.27 -8.44 12.19
CA GLU A 166 13.12 -7.01 11.84
C GLU A 166 14.28 -6.43 11.03
N ALA A 167 15.47 -7.05 11.05
CA ALA A 167 16.61 -6.59 10.25
C ALA A 167 16.32 -6.72 8.76
N GLY A 168 15.56 -7.74 8.37
CA GLY A 168 15.21 -8.06 6.99
C GLY A 168 16.42 -8.21 6.07
N LEU A 169 16.17 -8.47 4.80
CA LEU A 169 17.22 -8.62 3.77
C LEU A 169 17.05 -7.58 2.68
N THR A 170 18.16 -7.01 2.21
CA THR A 170 18.16 -6.27 0.94
C THR A 170 17.98 -7.24 -0.23
N LEU A 171 17.55 -6.74 -1.40
CA LEU A 171 17.42 -7.57 -2.61
C LEU A 171 18.71 -8.34 -2.93
N ASN A 172 19.87 -7.68 -2.79
CA ASN A 172 21.14 -8.33 -3.07
C ASN A 172 21.48 -9.44 -2.05
N GLN A 173 21.21 -9.21 -0.77
CA GLN A 173 21.39 -10.22 0.28
C GLN A 173 20.44 -11.41 0.06
N PHE A 174 19.18 -11.14 -0.26
CA PHE A 174 18.19 -12.17 -0.57
C PHE A 174 18.63 -13.02 -1.77
N CYS A 175 19.01 -12.39 -2.89
CA CYS A 175 19.47 -13.09 -4.10
C CYS A 175 20.71 -13.98 -3.88
N ARG A 176 21.56 -13.66 -2.89
CA ARG A 176 22.74 -14.49 -2.56
C ARG A 176 22.39 -15.71 -1.74
N ARG A 177 21.26 -15.72 -1.06
CA ARG A 177 20.84 -16.77 -0.12
C ARG A 177 19.82 -17.75 -0.70
N VAL A 178 19.13 -17.34 -1.77
CA VAL A 178 18.20 -18.20 -2.48
C VAL A 178 18.85 -18.82 -3.72
N THR A 179 18.50 -20.08 -4.00
CA THR A 179 19.00 -20.80 -5.20
C THR A 179 18.15 -20.45 -6.42
N LEU A 180 18.04 -19.16 -6.73
CA LEU A 180 17.22 -18.64 -7.81
C LEU A 180 18.00 -17.63 -8.66
N SER A 181 17.65 -17.54 -9.94
CA SER A 181 18.12 -16.41 -10.75
C SER A 181 17.61 -15.09 -10.16
N ARG A 182 18.37 -13.99 -10.35
CA ARG A 182 17.97 -12.67 -9.86
C ARG A 182 16.55 -12.27 -10.33
N LYS A 183 16.19 -12.60 -11.58
CA LYS A 183 14.87 -12.35 -12.14
C LYS A 183 13.77 -13.08 -11.36
N ASN A 184 13.98 -14.36 -11.05
CA ASN A 184 13.03 -15.17 -10.32
C ASN A 184 12.96 -14.77 -8.84
N ALA A 185 14.08 -14.38 -8.23
CA ALA A 185 14.10 -13.84 -6.86
C ALA A 185 13.31 -12.53 -6.73
N ILE A 186 13.41 -11.62 -7.72
CA ILE A 186 12.63 -10.38 -7.77
C ILE A 186 11.13 -10.70 -7.89
N ARG A 187 10.74 -11.61 -8.78
CA ARG A 187 9.34 -12.03 -8.93
C ARG A 187 8.80 -12.66 -7.65
N LEU A 188 9.58 -13.55 -7.05
CA LEU A 188 9.22 -14.18 -5.78
C LEU A 188 8.98 -13.15 -4.68
N LEU A 189 9.89 -12.18 -4.51
CA LEU A 189 9.70 -11.10 -3.55
C LEU A 189 8.48 -10.24 -3.88
N ALA A 190 8.26 -9.92 -5.16
CA ALA A 190 7.07 -9.18 -5.59
C ALA A 190 5.78 -9.95 -5.24
N ASP A 191 5.74 -11.24 -5.49
CA ASP A 191 4.61 -12.08 -5.11
C ASP A 191 4.41 -12.06 -3.58
N LEU A 192 5.48 -12.25 -2.78
CA LEU A 192 5.38 -12.22 -1.32
C LEU A 192 4.92 -10.84 -0.79
N VAL A 193 5.34 -9.74 -1.42
CA VAL A 193 4.88 -8.39 -1.08
C VAL A 193 3.43 -8.19 -1.52
N ARG A 194 3.06 -8.60 -2.73
CA ARG A 194 1.69 -8.53 -3.23
C ARG A 194 0.69 -9.28 -2.34
N PHE A 195 1.12 -10.40 -1.76
CA PHE A 195 0.32 -11.20 -0.83
C PHE A 195 0.46 -10.78 0.63
N PHE A 196 1.11 -9.63 0.87
CA PHE A 196 1.31 -9.05 2.21
C PHE A 196 2.02 -9.98 3.20
N LEU A 197 2.79 -10.92 2.72
CA LEU A 197 3.63 -11.80 3.54
C LEU A 197 4.98 -11.18 3.86
N VAL A 198 5.35 -10.22 3.04
CA VAL A 198 6.59 -9.45 3.14
C VAL A 198 6.26 -7.98 2.89
N LYS A 199 6.81 -7.10 3.69
CA LYS A 199 6.79 -5.65 3.47
C LYS A 199 8.15 -5.16 2.98
N MET A 200 8.14 -4.11 2.17
CA MET A 200 9.34 -3.39 1.79
C MET A 200 9.49 -2.17 2.69
N GLU A 201 10.60 -2.09 3.40
CA GLU A 201 10.94 -0.95 4.23
C GLU A 201 12.19 -0.26 3.72
N TYR A 202 12.18 1.06 3.67
CA TYR A 202 13.36 1.83 3.31
C TYR A 202 14.11 2.24 4.58
N ARG A 203 15.28 1.63 4.80
CA ARG A 203 16.14 1.89 5.96
C ARG A 203 17.60 1.93 5.53
N GLY A 204 18.36 2.93 6.01
CA GLY A 204 19.78 3.06 5.71
C GLY A 204 20.04 3.15 4.20
N GLN A 205 19.26 3.95 3.48
CA GLN A 205 19.34 4.19 2.04
C GLN A 205 19.15 2.93 1.15
N GLN A 206 18.49 1.89 1.68
CA GLN A 206 18.22 0.65 0.96
C GLN A 206 16.82 0.11 1.29
N PHE A 207 16.16 -0.49 0.30
CA PHE A 207 14.97 -1.29 0.53
C PHE A 207 15.34 -2.62 1.16
N ARG A 208 14.66 -2.96 2.25
CA ARG A 208 14.74 -4.23 2.97
C ARG A 208 13.41 -4.93 2.91
N PHE A 209 13.46 -6.24 2.79
CA PHE A 209 12.31 -7.13 2.77
C PHE A 209 12.22 -7.79 4.13
N VAL A 210 11.10 -7.53 4.82
CA VAL A 210 10.83 -8.01 6.18
C VAL A 210 9.52 -8.78 6.13
N THR A 211 9.45 -9.92 6.80
CA THR A 211 8.17 -10.63 6.91
C THR A 211 7.15 -9.76 7.62
N THR A 212 5.95 -9.70 7.08
CA THR A 212 4.81 -9.11 7.79
C THR A 212 4.37 -10.09 8.87
N GLY A 213 5.20 -10.25 9.88
CA GLY A 213 4.88 -11.06 11.05
C GLY A 213 3.89 -10.40 11.99
N GLU A 214 3.31 -9.28 11.64
CA GLU A 214 2.41 -8.54 12.49
C GLU A 214 1.03 -9.18 12.49
N GLU A 215 0.74 -9.76 13.62
CA GLU A 215 -0.60 -10.12 14.04
C GLU A 215 -1.38 -8.81 14.26
N ILE A 216 -2.40 -8.52 13.45
CA ILE A 216 -3.27 -7.40 13.75
C ILE A 216 -4.16 -7.79 14.94
N SER A 217 -4.34 -6.87 15.85
CA SER A 217 -5.23 -7.06 17.00
C SER A 217 -6.33 -6.01 17.00
N GLY A 218 -7.49 -6.39 17.50
CA GLY A 218 -8.62 -5.48 17.63
C GLY A 218 -9.68 -6.03 18.57
N ILE A 219 -10.60 -5.16 18.94
CA ILE A 219 -11.76 -5.55 19.76
C ILE A 219 -12.91 -5.95 18.84
N VAL A 220 -13.55 -7.07 19.12
CA VAL A 220 -14.72 -7.52 18.38
C VAL A 220 -15.92 -6.64 18.72
N VAL A 221 -16.47 -5.99 17.71
CA VAL A 221 -17.61 -5.08 17.81
C VAL A 221 -18.84 -5.61 17.09
N ARG A 222 -20.00 -5.05 17.37
CA ARG A 222 -21.24 -5.43 16.68
C ARG A 222 -21.22 -4.92 15.23
N GLY A 223 -21.53 -5.82 14.27
CA GLY A 223 -21.71 -5.52 12.86
C GLY A 223 -23.15 -5.76 12.39
N HIS A 224 -23.37 -5.73 11.08
CA HIS A 224 -24.71 -5.90 10.47
C HIS A 224 -25.28 -7.35 10.52
N GLN A 225 -24.52 -8.32 11.02
CA GLN A 225 -24.91 -9.72 11.19
C GLN A 225 -25.37 -10.44 9.90
N LEU A 226 -25.05 -9.90 8.72
CA LEU A 226 -25.42 -10.50 7.44
C LEU A 226 -24.80 -11.90 7.28
N GLY A 227 -23.53 -12.06 7.63
CA GLY A 227 -22.82 -13.34 7.58
C GLY A 227 -23.51 -14.41 8.42
N ARG A 228 -24.00 -14.06 9.62
CA ARG A 228 -24.74 -14.99 10.49
C ARG A 228 -26.00 -15.53 9.81
N ARG A 229 -26.74 -14.69 9.08
CA ARG A 229 -27.96 -15.08 8.34
C ARG A 229 -27.67 -16.02 7.16
N LEU A 230 -26.45 -15.92 6.61
CA LEU A 230 -26.00 -16.76 5.50
C LEU A 230 -25.30 -18.05 5.96
N GLY A 231 -25.13 -18.27 7.27
CA GLY A 231 -24.43 -19.43 7.83
C GLY A 231 -22.93 -19.22 8.03
N TYR A 232 -22.44 -18.00 7.85
CA TYR A 232 -21.03 -17.59 8.02
C TYR A 232 -20.93 -16.46 9.06
N PRO A 233 -21.13 -16.74 10.37
CA PRO A 233 -21.03 -15.71 11.39
C PRO A 233 -19.63 -15.08 11.39
N THR A 234 -19.57 -13.74 11.34
CA THR A 234 -18.32 -12.98 11.32
C THR A 234 -18.13 -12.15 12.57
N ALA A 235 -16.93 -12.12 13.11
CA ALA A 235 -16.47 -11.17 14.09
C ALA A 235 -16.03 -9.89 13.35
N ASN A 236 -16.68 -8.77 13.64
CA ASN A 236 -16.28 -7.47 13.12
C ASN A 236 -15.26 -6.87 14.08
N MET A 237 -14.11 -6.45 13.57
CA MET A 237 -13.02 -5.94 14.41
C MET A 237 -12.87 -4.43 14.29
N SER A 238 -12.77 -3.76 15.44
CA SER A 238 -12.21 -2.41 15.54
C SER A 238 -10.71 -2.57 15.73
N VAL A 239 -9.93 -2.37 14.67
CA VAL A 239 -8.47 -2.61 14.69
C VAL A 239 -7.79 -1.50 15.47
N GLU A 240 -6.90 -1.87 16.39
CA GLU A 240 -6.07 -0.96 17.15
C GLU A 240 -4.77 -0.69 16.35
N GLY A 241 -4.43 0.58 16.18
CA GLY A 241 -3.23 1.01 15.46
C GLY A 241 -3.53 1.60 14.08
N HIS A 242 -2.50 1.85 13.33
CA HIS A 242 -2.61 2.49 12.01
C HIS A 242 -3.22 1.55 10.98
N ALA A 243 -4.12 2.07 10.15
CA ALA A 243 -4.70 1.36 9.00
C ALA A 243 -3.63 0.84 8.03
N ASP A 244 -2.44 1.43 8.07
CA ASP A 244 -1.27 1.08 7.25
C ASP A 244 -0.67 -0.32 7.58
N ALA A 245 -1.02 -0.90 8.73
CA ALA A 245 -0.63 -2.27 9.09
C ALA A 245 -1.57 -3.34 8.50
N LEU A 246 -2.69 -2.92 7.89
CA LEU A 246 -3.65 -3.85 7.29
C LEU A 246 -3.21 -4.22 5.87
N PRO A 247 -3.33 -5.49 5.49
CA PRO A 247 -3.22 -5.88 4.10
C PRO A 247 -4.32 -5.19 3.28
N GLY A 248 -4.09 -5.00 2.00
CA GLY A 248 -5.05 -4.37 1.09
C GLY A 248 -6.42 -5.04 1.09
N ARG A 249 -7.42 -4.41 0.48
CA ARG A 249 -8.78 -4.96 0.37
C ARG A 249 -8.79 -6.34 -0.27
N GLY A 250 -9.56 -7.25 0.30
CA GLY A 250 -9.69 -8.62 -0.22
C GLY A 250 -10.15 -9.61 0.82
N VAL A 251 -10.23 -10.86 0.40
CA VAL A 251 -10.53 -12.00 1.27
C VAL A 251 -9.25 -12.79 1.51
N TYR A 252 -9.01 -13.15 2.76
CA TYR A 252 -7.77 -13.77 3.23
C TYR A 252 -8.03 -15.03 4.03
N ALA A 253 -7.10 -15.98 3.92
CA ALA A 253 -6.92 -17.04 4.88
C ALA A 253 -6.04 -16.54 6.05
N ALA A 254 -6.44 -16.76 7.27
CA ALA A 254 -5.73 -16.28 8.46
C ALA A 254 -5.81 -17.29 9.62
N ILE A 255 -4.96 -17.10 10.61
CA ILE A 255 -5.08 -17.72 11.94
C ILE A 255 -5.65 -16.66 12.89
N ALA A 256 -6.82 -16.94 13.44
CA ALA A 256 -7.41 -16.15 14.51
C ALA A 256 -6.96 -16.71 15.87
N THR A 257 -6.39 -15.85 16.71
CA THR A 257 -5.97 -16.19 18.07
C THR A 257 -6.88 -15.47 19.07
N LEU A 258 -7.49 -16.24 19.97
CA LEU A 258 -8.37 -15.73 21.04
C LEU A 258 -7.53 -15.29 22.26
N PRO A 259 -8.12 -14.54 23.23
CA PRO A 259 -7.43 -14.14 24.46
C PRO A 259 -6.93 -15.29 25.31
N ASP A 260 -7.58 -16.45 25.23
CA ASP A 260 -7.20 -17.69 25.91
C ASP A 260 -6.17 -18.53 25.12
N ALA A 261 -5.52 -17.93 24.12
CA ALA A 261 -4.53 -18.53 23.23
C ALA A 261 -5.05 -19.67 22.32
N ARG A 262 -6.36 -19.97 22.29
CA ARG A 262 -6.93 -20.88 21.29
C ARG A 262 -6.81 -20.26 19.91
N ARG A 263 -6.51 -21.11 18.93
CA ARG A 263 -6.30 -20.71 17.53
C ARG A 263 -7.31 -21.37 16.62
N PHE A 264 -7.85 -20.61 15.70
CA PHE A 264 -8.81 -21.07 14.71
C PHE A 264 -8.37 -20.62 13.31
N PRO A 265 -8.55 -21.49 12.29
CA PRO A 265 -8.48 -21.02 10.91
C PRO A 265 -9.60 -20.02 10.69
N ALA A 266 -9.30 -18.95 9.96
CA ALA A 266 -10.27 -17.89 9.71
C ALA A 266 -10.27 -17.47 8.24
N MET A 267 -11.47 -17.17 7.75
CA MET A 267 -11.70 -16.43 6.50
C MET A 267 -11.94 -14.98 6.86
N VAL A 268 -11.06 -14.09 6.40
CA VAL A 268 -11.09 -12.66 6.76
C VAL A 268 -11.38 -11.81 5.54
N ASN A 269 -12.37 -10.95 5.62
CA ASN A 269 -12.65 -9.92 4.61
C ASN A 269 -12.18 -8.56 5.11
N ILE A 270 -11.35 -7.90 4.29
CA ILE A 270 -10.95 -6.50 4.48
C ILE A 270 -11.61 -5.68 3.37
N GLY A 271 -12.45 -4.75 3.76
CA GLY A 271 -13.21 -3.92 2.83
C GLY A 271 -13.51 -2.53 3.37
N TYR A 272 -14.14 -1.69 2.58
CA TYR A 272 -14.65 -0.40 3.04
C TYR A 272 -16.13 -0.49 3.38
N ARG A 273 -16.53 0.15 4.48
CA ARG A 273 -17.92 0.42 4.76
C ARG A 273 -18.28 1.80 4.24
N PRO A 274 -19.32 1.93 3.40
CA PRO A 274 -19.91 3.22 3.13
C PRO A 274 -20.55 3.71 4.43
N THR A 275 -20.03 4.80 5.00
CA THR A 275 -20.66 5.52 6.12
C THR A 275 -21.48 6.69 5.58
N VAL A 276 -22.50 7.11 6.32
CA VAL A 276 -23.38 8.23 5.95
C VAL A 276 -22.60 9.55 5.83
N ASP A 277 -21.42 9.65 6.47
CA ASP A 277 -20.56 10.83 6.53
C ASP A 277 -19.40 10.85 5.52
N GLN A 278 -19.46 10.06 4.44
CA GLN A 278 -18.43 9.98 3.36
C GLN A 278 -17.01 9.57 3.81
N GLU A 279 -16.79 9.21 5.06
CA GLU A 279 -15.53 8.60 5.48
C GLU A 279 -15.55 7.11 5.18
N HIS A 280 -14.70 6.68 4.26
CA HIS A 280 -14.49 5.26 3.96
C HIS A 280 -13.69 4.61 5.10
N ARG A 281 -14.37 4.08 6.12
CA ARG A 281 -13.71 3.34 7.20
C ARG A 281 -13.42 1.91 6.76
N LEU A 282 -12.18 1.50 6.91
CA LEU A 282 -11.74 0.13 6.68
C LEU A 282 -12.47 -0.79 7.68
N SER A 283 -13.04 -1.89 7.17
CA SER A 283 -13.68 -2.92 8.00
C SER A 283 -12.92 -4.24 7.89
N VAL A 284 -12.70 -4.89 9.01
CA VAL A 284 -12.14 -6.23 9.10
C VAL A 284 -13.18 -7.16 9.68
N GLU A 285 -13.58 -8.18 8.90
CA GLU A 285 -14.60 -9.16 9.27
C GLU A 285 -14.00 -10.57 9.20
N ALA A 286 -13.93 -11.27 10.31
CA ALA A 286 -13.35 -12.61 10.40
C ALA A 286 -14.41 -13.68 10.70
N HIS A 287 -14.54 -14.67 9.81
CA HIS A 287 -15.28 -15.89 10.06
C HIS A 287 -14.31 -16.96 10.60
N LEU A 288 -14.43 -17.30 11.88
CA LEU A 288 -13.60 -18.33 12.52
C LEU A 288 -14.20 -19.70 12.25
N ILE A 289 -13.44 -20.56 11.58
CA ILE A 289 -13.90 -21.91 11.18
C ILE A 289 -13.84 -22.85 12.40
N GLY A 290 -14.95 -23.50 12.70
CA GLY A 290 -15.06 -24.40 13.84
C GLY A 290 -15.26 -23.70 15.20
N PHE A 291 -15.33 -22.38 15.25
CA PHE A 291 -15.61 -21.64 16.47
C PHE A 291 -17.12 -21.52 16.73
N SER A 292 -17.52 -21.77 17.96
CA SER A 292 -18.85 -21.49 18.47
C SER A 292 -18.76 -20.76 19.81
N GLY A 293 -19.38 -19.59 19.90
CA GLY A 293 -19.37 -18.77 21.10
C GLY A 293 -19.60 -17.29 20.81
N ASP A 294 -19.48 -16.47 21.86
CA ASP A 294 -19.56 -15.01 21.79
C ASP A 294 -18.16 -14.39 21.95
N LEU A 295 -17.82 -13.50 21.03
CA LEU A 295 -16.55 -12.78 21.01
C LEU A 295 -16.71 -11.26 21.22
N TYR A 296 -17.93 -10.75 21.40
CA TYR A 296 -18.15 -9.31 21.55
C TYR A 296 -17.39 -8.74 22.76
N GLY A 297 -16.69 -7.63 22.52
CA GLY A 297 -15.85 -6.97 23.53
C GLY A 297 -14.53 -7.70 23.82
N GLN A 298 -14.28 -8.86 23.22
CA GLN A 298 -13.03 -9.57 23.39
C GLN A 298 -12.00 -9.10 22.37
N ARG A 299 -10.70 -9.20 22.75
CA ARG A 299 -9.58 -8.99 21.85
C ARG A 299 -9.42 -10.20 20.94
N LEU A 300 -9.32 -9.96 19.64
CA LEU A 300 -9.02 -10.96 18.62
C LEU A 300 -7.76 -10.54 17.87
N SER A 301 -6.83 -11.49 17.70
CA SER A 301 -5.64 -11.28 16.88
C SER A 301 -5.75 -12.09 15.60
N LEU A 302 -5.35 -11.52 14.46
CA LEU A 302 -5.37 -12.17 13.17
C LEU A 302 -3.97 -12.13 12.54
N ARG A 303 -3.43 -13.31 12.25
CA ARG A 303 -2.24 -13.47 11.45
C ARG A 303 -2.63 -13.93 10.04
N PHE A 304 -2.43 -13.07 9.05
CA PHE A 304 -2.73 -13.38 7.66
C PHE A 304 -1.76 -14.42 7.10
N ILE A 305 -2.30 -15.41 6.38
CA ILE A 305 -1.53 -16.53 5.82
C ILE A 305 -1.49 -16.46 4.31
N ASP A 306 -2.64 -16.19 3.67
CA ASP A 306 -2.77 -16.18 2.22
C ASP A 306 -3.92 -15.26 1.79
N ARG A 307 -3.78 -14.68 0.59
CA ARG A 307 -4.85 -13.90 -0.03
C ARG A 307 -5.66 -14.78 -0.96
N ILE A 308 -6.94 -14.91 -0.68
CA ILE A 308 -7.84 -15.78 -1.47
C ILE A 308 -8.31 -15.07 -2.73
N ARG A 309 -8.69 -13.79 -2.65
CA ARG A 309 -9.17 -12.97 -3.78
C ARG A 309 -9.29 -11.49 -3.42
N ASP A 310 -9.51 -10.69 -4.46
CA ASP A 310 -9.90 -9.28 -4.31
C ASP A 310 -11.33 -9.12 -3.77
N GLU A 311 -11.60 -8.00 -3.14
CA GLU A 311 -12.95 -7.60 -2.80
C GLU A 311 -13.73 -7.34 -4.09
N ARG A 312 -14.96 -7.87 -4.17
CA ARG A 312 -15.87 -7.57 -5.28
C ARG A 312 -17.31 -7.45 -4.79
N LYS A 313 -18.07 -6.59 -5.44
CA LYS A 313 -19.51 -6.45 -5.19
C LYS A 313 -20.24 -7.65 -5.78
N MET A 314 -21.15 -8.23 -5.01
CA MET A 314 -22.03 -9.33 -5.47
C MET A 314 -23.36 -8.76 -5.94
N GLU A 315 -23.92 -9.37 -6.97
CA GLU A 315 -25.18 -8.92 -7.56
C GLU A 315 -26.41 -9.40 -6.78
N SER A 316 -26.30 -10.56 -6.12
CA SER A 316 -27.37 -11.15 -5.31
C SER A 316 -26.85 -11.79 -4.02
N LEU A 317 -27.78 -12.10 -3.10
CA LEU A 317 -27.46 -12.85 -1.86
C LEU A 317 -27.05 -14.30 -2.16
N ASP A 318 -27.60 -14.91 -3.21
CA ASP A 318 -27.25 -16.26 -3.62
C ASP A 318 -25.84 -16.32 -4.20
N ASP A 319 -25.45 -15.31 -5.00
CA ASP A 319 -24.07 -15.17 -5.48
C ASP A 319 -23.08 -14.98 -4.33
N LEU A 320 -23.45 -14.14 -3.34
CA LEU A 320 -22.64 -13.96 -2.14
C LEU A 320 -22.48 -15.29 -1.38
N LYS A 321 -23.56 -16.05 -1.18
CA LYS A 321 -23.51 -17.34 -0.49
C LYS A 321 -22.67 -18.35 -1.24
N ALA A 322 -22.82 -18.44 -2.57
CA ALA A 322 -22.02 -19.31 -3.42
C ALA A 322 -20.54 -18.93 -3.39
N GLN A 323 -20.23 -17.63 -3.36
CA GLN A 323 -18.85 -17.14 -3.26
C GLN A 323 -18.23 -17.44 -1.89
N LEU A 324 -18.96 -17.22 -0.80
CA LEU A 324 -18.50 -17.56 0.56
C LEU A 324 -18.17 -19.04 0.70
N ALA A 325 -18.95 -19.93 0.07
CA ALA A 325 -18.67 -21.36 0.04
C ALA A 325 -17.34 -21.67 -0.68
N ARG A 326 -17.08 -21.03 -1.83
CA ARG A 326 -15.81 -21.16 -2.56
C ARG A 326 -14.63 -20.63 -1.74
N ASP A 327 -14.79 -19.48 -1.14
CA ASP A 327 -13.76 -18.85 -0.30
C ASP A 327 -13.41 -19.74 0.90
N LEU A 328 -14.43 -20.30 1.57
CA LEU A 328 -14.22 -21.23 2.67
C LEU A 328 -13.48 -22.52 2.24
N GLN A 329 -13.77 -23.04 1.04
CA GLN A 329 -13.05 -24.19 0.50
C GLN A 329 -11.57 -23.83 0.24
N ALA A 330 -11.30 -22.64 -0.30
CA ALA A 330 -9.94 -22.15 -0.52
C ALA A 330 -9.17 -22.01 0.79
N VAL A 331 -9.79 -21.44 1.83
CA VAL A 331 -9.18 -21.34 3.18
C VAL A 331 -8.89 -22.73 3.75
N ARG A 332 -9.81 -23.68 3.63
CA ARG A 332 -9.60 -25.07 4.08
C ARG A 332 -8.51 -25.81 3.32
N ALA A 333 -8.29 -25.45 2.05
CA ALA A 333 -7.23 -26.04 1.23
C ALA A 333 -5.84 -25.47 1.57
N CYS A 334 -5.75 -24.35 2.31
CA CYS A 334 -4.50 -23.73 2.68
C CYS A 334 -3.67 -24.67 3.59
N ALA A 335 -2.48 -25.07 3.12
CA ALA A 335 -1.66 -26.08 3.78
C ALA A 335 -1.24 -25.71 5.20
N GLN A 336 -1.00 -24.42 5.45
CA GLN A 336 -0.58 -23.92 6.78
C GLN A 336 -1.70 -23.93 7.82
N LEU A 337 -2.97 -24.02 7.38
CA LEU A 337 -4.13 -24.10 8.26
C LEU A 337 -4.57 -25.55 8.53
N LYS A 338 -4.09 -26.53 7.76
CA LYS A 338 -4.47 -27.93 7.91
C LYS A 338 -4.32 -28.46 9.35
N PRO A 339 -3.24 -28.19 10.10
CA PRO A 339 -3.10 -28.68 11.46
C PRO A 339 -4.18 -28.16 12.42
N LEU A 340 -4.77 -26.99 12.13
CA LEU A 340 -5.84 -26.38 12.91
C LEU A 340 -7.22 -26.90 12.51
N ILE A 341 -7.40 -27.28 11.23
CA ILE A 341 -8.68 -27.76 10.70
C ILE A 341 -8.99 -29.19 11.14
N VAL A 342 -7.98 -30.03 11.34
CA VAL A 342 -8.13 -31.44 11.81
C VAL A 342 -8.69 -31.50 13.24
N ASN A 343 -8.58 -30.43 14.02
CA ASN A 343 -9.06 -30.33 15.41
C ASN A 343 -10.37 -29.53 15.52
N CYS A 344 -10.99 -29.14 14.42
CA CYS A 344 -12.30 -28.51 14.33
C CYS A 344 -13.30 -29.47 13.68
#